data_49a1cf5a27b8d9f89e304bdc7566a3b5
#
_entry.id   49a1cf5a27b8d9f89e304bdc7566a3b5
#
_cell.length_a   1.000
_cell.length_b   1.000
_cell.length_c   1.000
_cell.angle_alpha   90.00
_cell.angle_beta   90.00
_cell.angle_gamma   90.00
#
_symmetry.space_group_name_H-M   'P 1'
#
loop_
_entity.id
_entity.type
_entity.pdbx_description
1 polymer ?
#
loop_
_entity_poly.entity_id
_entity_poly.type
_entity_poly.pdbx_seq_one_letter_code
_entity_poly.pdbx_strand_id
1 'polypeptide(L)'
;MFRMAVLIAAAWAATILCVCVAVAADTATRPVNPYSGNAQLAQEGGSLFNQYCSHCHGQWAEQGERPRDLRRLRIRYGDDAISMFYTTVSTGRMEKGMPVWKGVLSDETLWKIFTFLETVQTED
;
A
#
# COMPACT_ATOMS: atom_id res chain seq x y z
N MET A 1 36.92 32.13 72.23
CA MET A 1 35.73 32.55 71.49
C MET A 1 35.78 31.95 70.11
N PHE A 2 35.11 30.79 69.92
CA PHE A 2 35.09 30.04 68.64
C PHE A 2 33.86 30.51 67.86
N ARG A 3 34.11 31.00 66.64
CA ARG A 3 33.04 31.26 65.65
C ARG A 3 33.03 30.10 64.65
N MET A 4 32.02 29.28 64.78
CA MET A 4 31.71 28.18 63.90
C MET A 4 31.10 28.75 62.63
N ALA A 5 31.79 28.58 61.50
CA ALA A 5 31.27 28.89 60.17
C ALA A 5 30.48 27.70 59.63
N VAL A 6 29.19 27.87 59.43
CA VAL A 6 28.32 26.87 58.79
C VAL A 6 28.42 27.06 57.30
N LEU A 7 29.00 26.06 56.60
CA LEU A 7 29.00 25.99 55.15
C LEU A 7 27.68 25.36 54.69
N ILE A 8 26.84 26.14 54.04
CA ILE A 8 25.62 25.66 53.37
C ILE A 8 26.01 25.19 51.95
N ALA A 9 26.06 23.88 51.78
CA ALA A 9 26.21 23.30 50.47
C ALA A 9 24.85 23.30 49.75
N ALA A 10 24.68 24.17 48.74
CA ALA A 10 23.50 24.17 47.88
C ALA A 10 23.66 23.07 46.85
N ALA A 11 22.90 21.98 46.98
CA ALA A 11 22.79 20.94 45.99
C ALA A 11 21.85 21.38 44.86
N TRP A 12 22.42 21.65 43.71
CA TRP A 12 21.65 21.89 42.49
C TRP A 12 21.25 20.55 41.89
N ALA A 13 20.00 20.15 42.12
CA ALA A 13 19.41 19.00 41.40
C ALA A 13 18.99 19.47 39.99
N ALA A 14 19.81 19.18 38.99
CA ALA A 14 19.45 19.36 37.60
C ALA A 14 18.47 18.25 37.20
N THR A 15 17.19 18.54 37.19
CA THR A 15 16.14 17.70 36.64
C THR A 15 16.22 17.77 35.12
N ILE A 16 16.84 16.76 34.47
CA ILE A 16 16.82 16.58 33.03
C ILE A 16 15.43 16.06 32.67
N LEU A 17 14.57 16.96 32.17
CA LEU A 17 13.28 16.61 31.60
C LEU A 17 13.53 15.97 30.23
N CYS A 18 13.53 14.63 30.18
CA CYS A 18 13.61 13.88 28.93
C CYS A 18 12.27 14.04 28.19
N VAL A 19 12.20 15.01 27.28
CA VAL A 19 11.06 15.16 26.39
C VAL A 19 11.14 14.04 25.36
N CYS A 20 10.43 12.95 25.60
CA CYS A 20 10.18 11.95 24.57
C CYS A 20 9.29 12.58 23.50
N VAL A 21 9.90 13.08 22.42
CA VAL A 21 9.18 13.42 21.20
C VAL A 21 8.73 12.08 20.59
N ALA A 22 7.47 11.72 20.80
CA ALA A 22 6.84 10.64 20.07
C ALA A 22 6.77 11.08 18.61
N VAL A 23 7.71 10.57 17.78
CA VAL A 23 7.60 10.64 16.34
C VAL A 23 6.40 9.75 16.00
N ALA A 24 5.24 10.37 15.75
CA ALA A 24 4.12 9.68 15.13
C ALA A 24 4.63 9.22 13.75
N ALA A 25 5.00 7.94 13.65
CA ALA A 25 5.20 7.31 12.37
C ALA A 25 3.86 7.46 11.65
N ASP A 26 3.87 8.24 10.57
CA ASP A 26 2.76 8.33 9.64
C ASP A 26 2.60 6.91 9.05
N THR A 27 1.79 6.10 9.70
CA THR A 27 1.35 4.82 9.16
C THR A 27 0.43 5.16 8.02
N ALA A 28 1.01 5.38 6.84
CA ALA A 28 0.26 5.41 5.60
C ALA A 28 -0.61 4.15 5.59
N THR A 29 -1.88 4.34 5.86
CA THR A 29 -2.83 3.23 6.01
C THR A 29 -2.84 2.49 4.68
N ARG A 30 -2.40 1.23 4.70
CA ARG A 30 -2.45 0.36 3.51
C ARG A 30 -3.88 0.37 2.97
N PRO A 31 -4.07 0.60 1.67
CA PRO A 31 -5.41 0.56 1.10
C PRO A 31 -6.05 -0.81 1.35
N VAL A 32 -7.33 -0.82 1.62
CA VAL A 32 -8.11 -2.05 1.84
C VAL A 32 -9.06 -2.22 0.68
N ASN A 33 -9.09 -3.40 0.08
CA ASN A 33 -10.09 -3.73 -0.92
C ASN A 33 -11.44 -4.05 -0.22
N PRO A 34 -12.46 -3.21 -0.39
CA PRO A 34 -13.74 -3.41 0.28
C PRO A 34 -14.53 -4.62 -0.26
N TYR A 35 -14.10 -5.19 -1.39
CA TYR A 35 -14.78 -6.27 -2.11
C TYR A 35 -14.04 -7.60 -2.06
N SER A 36 -12.94 -7.68 -1.34
CA SER A 36 -12.14 -8.91 -1.24
C SER A 36 -12.99 -10.12 -0.85
N GLY A 37 -12.84 -11.23 -1.56
CA GLY A 37 -13.60 -12.46 -1.35
C GLY A 37 -15.03 -12.48 -1.92
N ASN A 38 -15.52 -11.39 -2.53
CA ASN A 38 -16.82 -11.35 -3.17
C ASN A 38 -16.78 -11.95 -4.58
N ALA A 39 -17.29 -13.17 -4.75
CA ALA A 39 -17.24 -13.89 -6.03
C ALA A 39 -17.99 -13.19 -7.17
N GLN A 40 -19.14 -12.56 -6.89
CA GLN A 40 -19.90 -11.84 -7.90
C GLN A 40 -19.13 -10.60 -8.40
N LEU A 41 -18.58 -9.82 -7.47
CA LEU A 41 -17.77 -8.64 -7.83
C LEU A 41 -16.45 -9.02 -8.49
N ALA A 42 -15.88 -10.19 -8.18
CA ALA A 42 -14.74 -10.74 -8.90
C ALA A 42 -15.08 -11.05 -10.36
N GLN A 43 -16.25 -11.62 -10.63
CA GLN A 43 -16.71 -11.88 -12.01
C GLN A 43 -16.93 -10.59 -12.79
N GLU A 44 -17.58 -9.60 -12.19
CA GLU A 44 -17.72 -8.26 -12.77
C GLU A 44 -16.34 -7.64 -13.04
N GLY A 45 -15.44 -7.73 -12.05
CA GLY A 45 -14.06 -7.26 -12.15
C GLY A 45 -13.28 -7.91 -13.29
N GLY A 46 -13.47 -9.20 -13.54
CA GLY A 46 -12.88 -9.92 -14.68
C GLY A 46 -13.36 -9.37 -16.02
N SER A 47 -14.65 -9.05 -16.14
CA SER A 47 -15.21 -8.43 -17.34
C SER A 47 -14.64 -7.01 -17.56
N LEU A 48 -14.53 -6.21 -16.50
CA LEU A 48 -13.91 -4.88 -16.51
C LEU A 48 -12.41 -4.96 -16.84
N PHE A 49 -11.72 -5.94 -16.28
CA PHE A 49 -10.32 -6.21 -16.62
C PHE A 49 -10.14 -6.49 -18.11
N ASN A 50 -10.97 -7.35 -18.69
CA ASN A 50 -10.92 -7.64 -20.11
C ASN A 50 -11.21 -6.42 -20.98
N GLN A 51 -12.05 -5.53 -20.51
CA GLN A 51 -12.38 -4.30 -21.24
C GLN A 51 -11.25 -3.28 -21.24
N TYR A 52 -10.57 -3.08 -20.09
CA TYR A 52 -9.63 -1.98 -19.91
C TYR A 52 -8.15 -2.39 -19.83
N CYS A 53 -7.85 -3.61 -19.41
CA CYS A 53 -6.50 -4.03 -19.04
C CYS A 53 -5.93 -5.13 -19.95
N SER A 54 -6.80 -5.93 -20.58
CA SER A 54 -6.38 -7.14 -21.31
C SER A 54 -5.49 -6.87 -22.52
N HIS A 55 -5.58 -5.69 -23.12
CA HIS A 55 -4.75 -5.32 -24.28
C HIS A 55 -3.25 -5.45 -23.98
N CYS A 56 -2.82 -5.12 -22.77
CA CYS A 56 -1.43 -5.20 -22.35
C CYS A 56 -1.14 -6.37 -21.39
N HIS A 57 -2.15 -6.82 -20.64
CA HIS A 57 -1.99 -7.82 -19.58
C HIS A 57 -2.56 -9.20 -19.94
N GLY A 58 -3.09 -9.35 -21.17
CA GLY A 58 -3.74 -10.59 -21.63
C GLY A 58 -5.16 -10.75 -21.09
N GLN A 59 -5.99 -11.45 -21.85
CA GLN A 59 -7.36 -11.75 -21.43
C GLN A 59 -7.34 -12.58 -20.15
N TRP A 60 -8.17 -12.24 -19.21
CA TRP A 60 -8.27 -12.89 -17.89
C TRP A 60 -6.92 -12.93 -17.14
N ALA A 61 -6.01 -12.00 -17.47
CA ALA A 61 -4.64 -11.94 -16.96
C ALA A 61 -3.76 -13.14 -17.30
N GLU A 62 -4.17 -14.02 -18.24
CA GLU A 62 -3.50 -15.31 -18.51
C GLU A 62 -2.33 -15.25 -19.49
N GLN A 63 -2.23 -14.20 -20.30
CA GLN A 63 -1.26 -14.12 -21.41
C GLN A 63 -0.26 -12.97 -21.30
N GLY A 64 -0.12 -12.39 -20.12
CA GLY A 64 0.87 -11.34 -19.89
C GLY A 64 2.30 -11.88 -19.96
N GLU A 65 3.22 -11.18 -20.66
CA GLU A 65 4.65 -11.44 -20.51
C GLU A 65 5.05 -11.30 -19.02
N ARG A 66 6.08 -12.05 -18.59
CA ARG A 66 6.48 -12.10 -17.17
C ARG A 66 6.49 -10.76 -16.44
N PRO A 67 6.99 -9.65 -17.01
CA PRO A 67 6.93 -8.34 -16.34
C PRO A 67 5.52 -7.78 -16.20
N ARG A 68 4.59 -8.22 -17.06
CA ARG A 68 3.20 -7.76 -17.15
C ARG A 68 2.19 -8.77 -16.60
N ASP A 69 2.65 -9.93 -16.13
CA ASP A 69 1.81 -10.99 -15.57
C ASP A 69 1.30 -10.58 -14.18
N LEU A 70 0.04 -10.19 -14.13
CA LEU A 70 -0.62 -9.74 -12.90
C LEU A 70 -1.06 -10.89 -11.99
N ARG A 71 -0.97 -12.15 -12.45
CA ARG A 71 -1.21 -13.33 -11.62
C ARG A 71 -0.08 -13.59 -10.62
N ARG A 72 1.01 -12.85 -10.73
CA ARG A 72 2.20 -12.96 -9.87
C ARG A 72 2.36 -11.79 -8.91
N LEU A 73 1.31 -11.02 -8.67
CA LEU A 73 1.39 -9.88 -7.76
C LEU A 73 1.72 -10.32 -6.34
N ARG A 74 1.07 -11.40 -5.86
CA ARG A 74 1.30 -11.94 -4.52
C ARG A 74 2.73 -12.47 -4.36
N ILE A 75 3.27 -13.16 -5.36
CA ILE A 75 4.65 -13.67 -5.34
C ILE A 75 5.66 -12.53 -5.31
N ARG A 76 5.39 -11.44 -6.06
CA ARG A 76 6.33 -10.31 -6.18
C ARG A 76 6.30 -9.38 -4.98
N TYR A 77 5.14 -9.15 -4.42
CA TYR A 77 4.91 -8.06 -3.46
C TYR A 77 4.31 -8.52 -2.14
N GLY A 78 3.98 -9.81 -1.99
CA GLY A 78 3.36 -10.34 -0.78
C GLY A 78 2.12 -9.53 -0.38
N ASP A 79 2.09 -9.12 0.87
CA ASP A 79 1.00 -8.31 1.42
C ASP A 79 0.92 -6.90 0.84
N ASP A 80 1.99 -6.43 0.19
CA ASP A 80 2.01 -5.10 -0.45
C ASP A 80 1.40 -5.11 -1.86
N ALA A 81 0.93 -6.27 -2.35
CA ALA A 81 0.31 -6.39 -3.67
C ALA A 81 -0.83 -5.40 -3.89
N ILE A 82 -1.68 -5.20 -2.88
CA ILE A 82 -2.79 -4.25 -2.93
C ILE A 82 -2.32 -2.79 -3.06
N SER A 83 -1.32 -2.40 -2.28
CA SER A 83 -0.74 -1.05 -2.34
C SER A 83 -0.05 -0.82 -3.67
N MET A 84 0.69 -1.81 -4.16
CA MET A 84 1.38 -1.76 -5.44
C MET A 84 0.40 -1.65 -6.62
N PHE A 85 -0.69 -2.44 -6.60
CA PHE A 85 -1.75 -2.33 -7.58
C PHE A 85 -2.35 -0.93 -7.59
N TYR A 86 -2.89 -0.48 -6.45
CA TYR A 86 -3.61 0.79 -6.36
C TYR A 86 -2.72 1.98 -6.71
N THR A 87 -1.48 2.01 -6.24
CA THR A 87 -0.53 3.06 -6.61
C THR A 87 -0.24 3.03 -8.11
N THR A 88 0.01 1.84 -8.68
CA THR A 88 0.37 1.73 -10.10
C THR A 88 -0.79 2.15 -11.01
N VAL A 89 -2.03 1.75 -10.75
CA VAL A 89 -3.18 2.18 -11.56
C VAL A 89 -3.50 3.66 -11.36
N SER A 90 -3.20 4.20 -10.17
CA SER A 90 -3.45 5.60 -9.86
C SER A 90 -2.42 6.56 -10.45
N THR A 91 -1.17 6.14 -10.59
CA THR A 91 -0.08 7.00 -11.09
C THR A 91 0.37 6.65 -12.51
N GLY A 92 0.02 5.44 -12.99
CA GLY A 92 0.51 4.91 -14.24
C GLY A 92 2.00 4.56 -14.23
N ARG A 93 2.47 4.07 -15.36
CA ARG A 93 3.91 3.89 -15.69
C ARG A 93 4.10 4.26 -17.14
N MET A 94 4.01 5.55 -17.42
CA MET A 94 4.02 6.09 -18.77
C MET A 94 5.25 5.66 -19.56
N GLU A 95 6.41 5.57 -18.91
CA GLU A 95 7.67 5.10 -19.48
C GLU A 95 7.64 3.63 -19.93
N LYS A 96 6.65 2.87 -19.46
CA LYS A 96 6.39 1.47 -19.81
C LYS A 96 5.10 1.28 -20.60
N GLY A 97 4.46 2.38 -20.99
CA GLY A 97 3.22 2.39 -21.77
C GLY A 97 1.96 2.12 -20.96
N MET A 98 2.01 2.16 -19.61
CA MET A 98 0.83 2.02 -18.76
C MET A 98 0.25 3.38 -18.41
N PRO A 99 -0.99 3.69 -18.84
CA PRO A 99 -1.61 4.98 -18.56
C PRO A 99 -2.06 5.11 -17.10
N VAL A 100 -2.36 6.35 -16.69
CA VAL A 100 -3.03 6.65 -15.42
C VAL A 100 -4.51 6.30 -15.55
N TRP A 101 -5.03 5.49 -14.64
CA TRP A 101 -6.44 5.09 -14.62
C TRP A 101 -7.28 5.86 -13.61
N LYS A 102 -6.66 6.45 -12.60
CA LYS A 102 -7.37 7.30 -11.63
C LYS A 102 -7.96 8.52 -12.33
N GLY A 103 -9.26 8.75 -12.13
CA GLY A 103 -10.01 9.79 -12.82
C GLY A 103 -10.58 9.36 -14.19
N VAL A 104 -10.11 8.24 -14.76
CA VAL A 104 -10.72 7.59 -15.94
C VAL A 104 -11.69 6.51 -15.48
N LEU A 105 -11.27 5.68 -14.52
CA LEU A 105 -12.10 4.69 -13.86
C LEU A 105 -12.37 5.12 -12.41
N SER A 106 -13.56 4.77 -11.90
CA SER A 106 -13.88 4.98 -10.49
C SER A 106 -13.07 4.05 -9.60
N ASP A 107 -12.87 4.44 -8.33
CA ASP A 107 -12.22 3.56 -7.34
C ASP A 107 -13.00 2.24 -7.18
N GLU A 108 -14.33 2.26 -7.26
CA GLU A 108 -15.16 1.06 -7.26
C GLU A 108 -14.77 0.10 -8.39
N THR A 109 -14.64 0.63 -9.61
CA THR A 109 -14.22 -0.16 -10.78
C THR A 109 -12.82 -0.76 -10.58
N LEU A 110 -11.88 0.03 -10.07
CA LEU A 110 -10.51 -0.44 -9.80
C LEU A 110 -10.49 -1.54 -8.73
N TRP A 111 -11.29 -1.41 -7.68
CA TRP A 111 -11.39 -2.44 -6.64
C TRP A 111 -12.06 -3.73 -7.12
N LYS A 112 -13.09 -3.65 -7.97
CA LYS A 112 -13.67 -4.84 -8.63
C LYS A 112 -12.62 -5.56 -9.48
N ILE A 113 -11.82 -4.82 -10.25
CA ILE A 113 -10.71 -5.39 -11.04
C ILE A 113 -9.69 -6.06 -10.11
N PHE A 114 -9.31 -5.43 -8.99
CA PHE A 114 -8.39 -6.05 -8.04
C PHE A 114 -8.98 -7.30 -7.38
N THR A 115 -10.29 -7.30 -7.06
CA THR A 115 -11.00 -8.47 -6.53
C THR A 115 -10.93 -9.66 -7.51
N PHE A 116 -11.05 -9.41 -8.82
CA PHE A 116 -10.79 -10.43 -9.83
C PHE A 116 -9.33 -10.90 -9.79
N LEU A 117 -8.37 -9.98 -9.75
CA LEU A 117 -6.95 -10.33 -9.71
C LEU A 117 -6.59 -11.17 -8.48
N GLU A 118 -7.25 -10.97 -7.34
CA GLU A 118 -7.07 -11.81 -6.16
C GLU A 118 -7.44 -13.28 -6.41
N THR A 119 -8.40 -13.55 -7.33
CA THR A 119 -8.85 -14.92 -7.64
C THR A 119 -7.95 -15.67 -8.61
N VAL A 120 -7.12 -14.97 -9.35
CA VAL A 120 -6.26 -15.56 -10.39
C VAL A 120 -4.77 -15.59 -10.04
N GLN A 121 -4.42 -15.30 -8.79
CA GLN A 121 -3.03 -15.35 -8.35
C GLN A 121 -2.48 -16.78 -8.43
N THR A 122 -1.24 -16.90 -8.93
CA THR A 122 -0.50 -18.17 -8.93
C THR A 122 0.41 -18.24 -7.71
N GLU A 123 0.71 -19.44 -7.28
CA GLU A 123 1.62 -19.72 -6.15
C GLU A 123 3.03 -20.14 -6.60
N ASP A 124 3.27 -20.20 -7.93
CA ASP A 124 4.51 -20.67 -8.56
C ASP A 124 5.38 -19.49 -9.08
#